data_eb24a2be4c0ec3cfa6624e4c423932a9
#
_entry.id   eb24a2be4c0ec3cfa6624e4c423932a9
#
_cell.length_a   1.000
_cell.length_b   1.000
_cell.length_c   1.000
_cell.angle_alpha   90.00
_cell.angle_beta   90.00
_cell.angle_gamma   90.00
#
_symmetry.space_group_name_H-M   'P 1'
#
loop_
_entity.id
_entity.type
_entity.pdbx_description
1 polymer ?
#
loop_
_entity_poly.entity_id
_entity_poly.type
_entity_poly.pdbx_seq_one_letter_code
_entity_poly.pdbx_strand_id
1 'polypeptide(L)'
;MIGVPSQQYRKKPTMQQTELADLHFVDAKRIKELGNTAELPAYRTMVRCLDETSVEKNREQLEALLRAFGKEHQHFIDLLFTRDHRAFCIGNRWRKLRDALVMEKYRSSYGLQARHWKMALQTAAATVSNYWRLVQANALSRIRRKAWFARLNKLEQRYVHFLLGSLSEDFFTMLDGKCPAVVTDTEKESVASRKGLCKAMVRTIHDEQGKRPKHGRDASVWFDCSCYKAVVVGEQVRLDLMSLTPGVRLTLYVKGSVPVSSTLKLVKHTDGTMALHVQKSMSKADIRPIDSPKASRGKLFCRALDLGLTEVATDDAGNRFGTCLGEKLTSYAQYLDAKLKERNKLMARAQKAGKAKRRRMLRCNLGSKKFTKELQRIRTEIQNTVNKALNDILRQSPAQVYALEDLSHRFTFEGKYSRKVRNLLSKWVRGTIRDRFLFKAAKAGAQVVFVPAAYSSQHCPECGYTAIENRKGEHFECRHCGYKAQADQNGALNLLLRVNDPEYRRYMTKEAVKKLERGRYEAWCKSRQEEPIMETSNKKRLKKAA
;
A
#
# COMPACT_ATOMS: atom_id res chain seq x y z
N MET A 1 45.79 49.10 15.13
CA MET A 1 44.48 48.87 14.47
C MET A 1 44.77 48.45 13.03
N ILE A 2 44.74 47.16 12.75
CA ILE A 2 44.94 46.61 11.42
C ILE A 2 43.57 46.09 10.98
N GLY A 3 42.96 46.83 10.03
CA GLY A 3 41.65 46.49 9.47
C GLY A 3 41.71 45.22 8.65
N VAL A 4 40.84 44.24 8.99
CA VAL A 4 40.57 43.03 8.19
C VAL A 4 39.70 43.45 7.00
N PRO A 5 40.09 43.13 5.75
CA PRO A 5 39.24 43.45 4.60
C PRO A 5 37.98 42.58 4.63
N SER A 6 36.81 43.24 4.57
CA SER A 6 35.52 42.61 4.38
C SER A 6 35.53 41.87 3.02
N GLN A 7 35.52 40.54 3.06
CA GLN A 7 35.24 39.74 1.87
C GLN A 7 33.84 40.09 1.34
N GLN A 8 33.80 40.84 0.27
CA GLN A 8 32.60 41.03 -0.54
C GLN A 8 32.16 39.68 -1.09
N TYR A 9 31.12 39.11 -0.47
CA TYR A 9 30.40 37.95 -1.05
C TYR A 9 29.85 38.36 -2.42
N ARG A 10 30.55 38.01 -3.49
CA ARG A 10 29.99 38.09 -4.86
C ARG A 10 28.72 37.28 -4.88
N LYS A 11 27.57 37.93 -5.09
CA LYS A 11 26.28 37.27 -5.37
C LYS A 11 26.49 36.36 -6.56
N LYS A 12 26.46 35.04 -6.33
CA LYS A 12 26.47 34.03 -7.40
C LYS A 12 25.13 34.11 -8.13
N PRO A 13 25.07 33.90 -9.46
CA PRO A 13 23.82 33.94 -10.20
C PRO A 13 22.90 32.81 -9.69
N THR A 14 21.76 33.19 -9.14
CA THR A 14 20.61 32.30 -8.92
C THR A 14 20.09 31.82 -10.27
N MET A 15 19.67 30.55 -10.40
CA MET A 15 18.97 30.05 -11.58
C MET A 15 17.92 31.07 -12.01
N GLN A 16 17.98 31.51 -13.27
CA GLN A 16 17.04 32.53 -13.77
C GLN A 16 15.62 31.93 -13.80
N GLN A 17 14.60 32.75 -13.59
CA GLN A 17 13.20 32.30 -13.57
C GLN A 17 12.78 31.63 -14.90
N THR A 18 13.39 32.01 -16.02
CA THR A 18 13.22 31.39 -17.34
C THR A 18 13.75 29.94 -17.37
N GLU A 19 14.91 29.67 -16.79
CA GLU A 19 15.48 28.30 -16.69
C GLU A 19 14.63 27.39 -15.81
N LEU A 20 14.05 27.91 -14.73
CA LEU A 20 13.11 27.22 -13.86
C LEU A 20 11.79 26.87 -14.59
N ALA A 21 11.28 27.76 -15.42
CA ALA A 21 10.06 27.53 -16.20
C ALA A 21 10.23 26.39 -17.22
N ASP A 22 11.39 26.32 -17.86
CA ASP A 22 11.71 25.27 -18.84
C ASP A 22 11.89 23.89 -18.22
N LEU A 23 12.31 23.79 -16.94
CA LEU A 23 12.44 22.53 -16.21
C LEU A 23 11.11 21.75 -16.07
N HIS A 24 9.99 22.43 -16.10
CA HIS A 24 8.68 21.79 -16.04
C HIS A 24 8.30 21.06 -17.33
N PHE A 25 8.96 21.32 -18.44
CA PHE A 25 8.64 20.72 -19.73
C PHE A 25 9.60 19.56 -20.05
N VAL A 26 9.19 18.37 -19.69
CA VAL A 26 9.99 17.14 -19.80
C VAL A 26 9.69 16.43 -21.11
N ASP A 27 10.72 15.86 -21.75
CA ASP A 27 10.58 15.06 -22.97
C ASP A 27 9.70 13.82 -22.72
N ALA A 28 8.72 13.60 -23.60
CA ALA A 28 7.82 12.45 -23.52
C ALA A 28 8.59 11.10 -23.63
N LYS A 29 9.73 11.07 -24.34
CA LYS A 29 10.61 9.90 -24.42
C LYS A 29 11.19 9.58 -23.04
N ARG A 30 11.64 10.60 -22.33
CA ARG A 30 12.17 10.46 -20.96
C ARG A 30 11.14 9.92 -19.99
N ILE A 31 9.88 10.37 -20.08
CA ILE A 31 8.78 9.85 -19.28
C ILE A 31 8.52 8.36 -19.56
N LYS A 32 8.61 7.93 -20.83
CA LYS A 32 8.52 6.49 -21.18
C LYS A 32 9.65 5.67 -20.59
N GLU A 33 10.89 6.18 -20.58
CA GLU A 33 12.06 5.50 -19.98
C GLU A 33 11.89 5.31 -18.47
N LEU A 34 11.39 6.32 -17.75
CA LEU A 34 11.08 6.23 -16.32
C LEU A 34 9.90 5.30 -16.03
N GLY A 35 8.99 5.14 -16.97
CA GLY A 35 7.81 4.29 -16.91
C GLY A 35 6.65 4.93 -16.13
N ASN A 36 5.51 5.13 -16.81
CA ASN A 36 4.28 5.55 -16.14
C ASN A 36 3.77 4.44 -15.23
N THR A 37 3.48 4.79 -13.98
CA THR A 37 2.92 3.87 -12.96
C THR A 37 1.47 4.17 -12.60
N ALA A 38 0.89 5.27 -13.13
CA ALA A 38 -0.50 5.61 -12.91
C ALA A 38 -1.39 4.89 -13.94
N GLU A 39 -1.98 3.79 -13.52
CA GLU A 39 -2.91 3.01 -14.33
C GLU A 39 -4.27 2.91 -13.64
N LEU A 40 -5.34 2.96 -14.43
CA LEU A 40 -6.67 2.67 -13.91
C LEU A 40 -6.77 1.18 -13.60
N PRO A 41 -7.21 0.79 -12.39
CA PRO A 41 -7.47 -0.60 -12.10
C PRO A 41 -8.63 -1.11 -12.97
N ALA A 42 -8.59 -2.37 -13.38
CA ALA A 42 -9.67 -2.98 -14.16
C ALA A 42 -11.04 -2.84 -13.45
N TYR A 43 -11.04 -2.89 -12.12
CA TYR A 43 -12.25 -2.76 -11.29
C TYR A 43 -11.99 -1.86 -10.09
N ARG A 44 -13.03 -1.13 -9.68
CA ARG A 44 -13.06 -0.36 -8.44
C ARG A 44 -14.25 -0.76 -7.59
N THR A 45 -14.03 -0.96 -6.30
CA THR A 45 -15.12 -1.12 -5.33
C THR A 45 -15.63 0.27 -4.91
N MET A 46 -16.91 0.50 -5.11
CA MET A 46 -17.63 1.67 -4.60
C MET A 46 -18.49 1.24 -3.41
N VAL A 47 -18.49 2.04 -2.35
CA VAL A 47 -19.40 1.84 -1.22
C VAL A 47 -20.62 2.72 -1.43
N ARG A 48 -21.81 2.13 -1.30
CA ARG A 48 -23.10 2.81 -1.42
C ARG A 48 -23.86 2.72 -0.11
N CYS A 49 -24.47 3.83 0.28
CA CYS A 49 -25.35 3.87 1.44
C CYS A 49 -26.70 3.25 1.05
N LEU A 50 -27.19 2.40 1.93
CA LEU A 50 -28.54 1.84 1.85
C LEU A 50 -29.52 2.78 2.54
N ASP A 51 -30.76 2.79 2.07
CA ASP A 51 -31.85 3.43 2.78
C ASP A 51 -32.15 2.65 4.07
N GLU A 52 -32.12 3.35 5.21
CA GLU A 52 -32.24 2.71 6.53
C GLU A 52 -33.63 2.08 6.73
N THR A 53 -34.69 2.71 6.21
CA THR A 53 -36.05 2.19 6.31
C THR A 53 -36.19 0.85 5.60
N SER A 54 -35.64 0.74 4.39
CA SER A 54 -35.66 -0.51 3.61
C SER A 54 -34.82 -1.61 4.25
N VAL A 55 -33.69 -1.25 4.88
CA VAL A 55 -32.86 -2.19 5.64
C VAL A 55 -33.59 -2.68 6.87
N GLU A 56 -34.24 -1.79 7.63
CA GLU A 56 -34.94 -2.17 8.86
C GLU A 56 -36.12 -3.10 8.57
N LYS A 57 -36.89 -2.83 7.51
CA LYS A 57 -38.01 -3.69 7.06
C LYS A 57 -37.54 -5.13 6.75
N ASN A 58 -36.33 -5.30 6.26
CA ASN A 58 -35.78 -6.60 5.85
C ASN A 58 -34.70 -7.13 6.83
N ARG A 59 -34.47 -6.47 7.97
CA ARG A 59 -33.32 -6.70 8.86
C ARG A 59 -33.17 -8.16 9.27
N GLU A 60 -34.23 -8.78 9.73
CA GLU A 60 -34.19 -10.15 10.21
C GLU A 60 -33.78 -11.14 9.11
N GLN A 61 -34.37 -11.00 7.91
CA GLN A 61 -34.07 -11.85 6.75
C GLN A 61 -32.67 -11.60 6.22
N LEU A 62 -32.20 -10.34 6.21
CA LEU A 62 -30.81 -10.00 5.83
C LEU A 62 -29.81 -10.59 6.82
N GLU A 63 -30.07 -10.52 8.10
CA GLU A 63 -29.21 -11.10 9.13
C GLU A 63 -29.22 -12.64 9.07
N ALA A 64 -30.36 -13.27 8.80
CA ALA A 64 -30.44 -14.71 8.57
C ALA A 64 -29.60 -15.12 7.36
N LEU A 65 -29.69 -14.40 6.23
CA LEU A 65 -28.89 -14.63 5.04
C LEU A 65 -27.40 -14.44 5.30
N LEU A 66 -27.01 -13.38 6.00
CA LEU A 66 -25.60 -13.14 6.38
C LEU A 66 -25.06 -14.25 7.27
N ARG A 67 -25.84 -14.75 8.26
CA ARG A 67 -25.44 -15.88 9.12
C ARG A 67 -25.29 -17.16 8.32
N ALA A 68 -26.24 -17.48 7.46
CA ALA A 68 -26.20 -18.68 6.62
C ALA A 68 -25.00 -18.68 5.69
N PHE A 69 -24.78 -17.54 4.99
CA PHE A 69 -23.63 -17.38 4.10
C PHE A 69 -22.30 -17.47 4.87
N GLY A 70 -22.23 -16.87 6.04
CA GLY A 70 -21.03 -16.92 6.88
C GLY A 70 -20.66 -18.33 7.33
N LYS A 71 -21.64 -19.14 7.70
CA LYS A 71 -21.43 -20.53 8.07
C LYS A 71 -20.98 -21.38 6.88
N GLU A 72 -21.63 -21.22 5.72
CA GLU A 72 -21.27 -21.93 4.49
C GLU A 72 -19.87 -21.55 4.00
N HIS A 73 -19.55 -20.24 4.02
CA HIS A 73 -18.23 -19.76 3.67
C HIS A 73 -17.14 -20.35 4.58
N GLN A 74 -17.42 -20.43 5.89
CA GLN A 74 -16.49 -21.07 6.83
C GLN A 74 -16.34 -22.57 6.57
N HIS A 75 -17.43 -23.26 6.26
CA HIS A 75 -17.41 -24.66 5.88
C HIS A 75 -16.47 -24.90 4.68
N PHE A 76 -16.61 -24.09 3.62
CA PHE A 76 -15.71 -24.20 2.46
C PHE A 76 -14.28 -23.77 2.75
N ILE A 77 -14.04 -22.80 3.64
CA ILE A 77 -12.68 -22.50 4.11
C ILE A 77 -12.08 -23.75 4.76
N ASP A 78 -12.80 -24.39 5.69
CA ASP A 78 -12.29 -25.54 6.42
C ASP A 78 -12.06 -26.73 5.47
N LEU A 79 -12.96 -26.96 4.51
CA LEU A 79 -12.81 -27.96 3.46
C LEU A 79 -11.54 -27.73 2.61
N LEU A 80 -11.31 -26.50 2.16
CA LEU A 80 -10.15 -26.12 1.35
C LEU A 80 -8.81 -26.10 2.13
N PHE A 81 -8.84 -26.29 3.46
CA PHE A 81 -7.64 -26.55 4.24
C PHE A 81 -7.33 -28.03 4.41
N THR A 82 -8.22 -28.93 4.02
CA THR A 82 -7.93 -30.38 4.00
C THR A 82 -6.91 -30.71 2.91
N ARG A 83 -6.20 -31.81 3.08
CA ARG A 83 -5.15 -32.25 2.15
C ARG A 83 -5.68 -32.46 0.75
N ASP A 84 -6.86 -33.07 0.64
CA ASP A 84 -7.46 -33.50 -0.63
C ASP A 84 -8.06 -32.33 -1.42
N HIS A 85 -8.46 -31.24 -0.73
CA HIS A 85 -9.17 -30.13 -1.37
C HIS A 85 -8.34 -28.84 -1.49
N ARG A 86 -7.20 -28.74 -0.82
CA ARG A 86 -6.43 -27.47 -0.79
C ARG A 86 -5.95 -27.00 -2.17
N ALA A 87 -5.71 -27.92 -3.12
CA ALA A 87 -5.32 -27.58 -4.49
C ALA A 87 -6.41 -26.81 -5.25
N PHE A 88 -7.69 -26.95 -4.85
CA PHE A 88 -8.79 -26.21 -5.46
C PHE A 88 -8.77 -24.71 -5.17
N CYS A 89 -7.97 -24.22 -4.22
CA CYS A 89 -7.79 -22.77 -4.02
C CYS A 89 -6.82 -22.13 -5.04
N ILE A 90 -6.15 -22.91 -5.91
CA ILE A 90 -5.20 -22.40 -6.90
C ILE A 90 -5.98 -21.85 -8.11
N GLY A 91 -5.88 -20.55 -8.34
CA GLY A 91 -6.49 -19.89 -9.49
C GLY A 91 -7.99 -20.18 -9.63
N ASN A 92 -8.39 -20.69 -10.77
CA ASN A 92 -9.80 -21.01 -11.08
C ASN A 92 -10.19 -22.47 -10.78
N ARG A 93 -9.34 -23.27 -10.14
CA ARG A 93 -9.60 -24.70 -9.89
C ARG A 93 -10.80 -24.96 -8.98
N TRP A 94 -11.21 -23.98 -8.18
CA TRP A 94 -12.44 -24.05 -7.40
C TRP A 94 -13.68 -24.38 -8.25
N ARG A 95 -13.64 -24.07 -9.55
CA ARG A 95 -14.72 -24.44 -10.50
C ARG A 95 -14.88 -25.96 -10.63
N LYS A 96 -13.76 -26.71 -10.64
CA LYS A 96 -13.80 -28.18 -10.67
C LYS A 96 -14.50 -28.74 -9.43
N LEU A 97 -14.17 -28.19 -8.24
CA LEU A 97 -14.86 -28.57 -7.00
C LEU A 97 -16.34 -28.18 -7.03
N ARG A 98 -16.68 -26.99 -7.54
CA ARG A 98 -18.07 -26.57 -7.75
C ARG A 98 -18.84 -27.56 -8.62
N ASP A 99 -18.22 -27.97 -9.73
CA ASP A 99 -18.88 -28.85 -10.71
C ASP A 99 -19.08 -30.27 -10.15
N ALA A 100 -18.10 -30.78 -9.36
CA ALA A 100 -18.25 -32.04 -8.63
C ALA A 100 -19.40 -31.95 -7.61
N LEU A 101 -19.46 -30.89 -6.81
CA LEU A 101 -20.56 -30.68 -5.85
C LEU A 101 -21.94 -30.55 -6.55
N VAL A 102 -22.00 -29.97 -7.75
CA VAL A 102 -23.24 -29.90 -8.53
C VAL A 102 -23.66 -31.28 -9.00
N MET A 103 -22.73 -32.11 -9.49
CA MET A 103 -23.00 -33.51 -9.87
C MET A 103 -23.49 -34.34 -8.68
N GLU A 104 -22.93 -34.13 -7.51
CA GLU A 104 -23.35 -34.77 -6.25
C GLU A 104 -24.67 -34.21 -5.69
N LYS A 105 -25.33 -33.28 -6.42
CA LYS A 105 -26.56 -32.59 -5.98
C LYS A 105 -26.43 -31.92 -4.62
N TYR A 106 -25.26 -31.31 -4.35
CA TYR A 106 -24.98 -30.63 -3.08
C TYR A 106 -26.08 -29.65 -2.70
N ARG A 107 -26.51 -29.73 -1.44
CA ARG A 107 -27.43 -28.77 -0.80
C ARG A 107 -26.79 -28.19 0.43
N SER A 108 -26.85 -26.88 0.58
CA SER A 108 -26.32 -26.19 1.76
C SER A 108 -27.05 -26.64 3.03
N SER A 109 -26.32 -27.10 4.02
CA SER A 109 -26.86 -27.43 5.36
C SER A 109 -27.39 -26.20 6.12
N TYR A 110 -27.12 -25.00 5.59
CA TYR A 110 -27.54 -23.72 6.19
C TYR A 110 -28.67 -23.03 5.42
N GLY A 111 -29.32 -23.73 4.50
CA GLY A 111 -30.48 -23.22 3.74
C GLY A 111 -30.13 -22.25 2.61
N LEU A 112 -28.88 -22.15 2.19
CA LEU A 112 -28.51 -21.31 1.06
C LEU A 112 -29.02 -21.89 -0.26
N GLN A 113 -29.58 -21.04 -1.11
CA GLN A 113 -29.89 -21.39 -2.49
C GLN A 113 -28.62 -21.65 -3.31
N ALA A 114 -28.75 -22.38 -4.40
CA ALA A 114 -27.61 -22.85 -5.22
C ALA A 114 -26.63 -21.74 -5.63
N ARG A 115 -27.12 -20.57 -5.98
CA ARG A 115 -26.28 -19.42 -6.35
C ARG A 115 -25.44 -18.92 -5.17
N HIS A 116 -26.04 -18.82 -3.99
CA HIS A 116 -25.36 -18.33 -2.80
C HIS A 116 -24.23 -19.26 -2.33
N TRP A 117 -24.45 -20.60 -2.29
CA TRP A 117 -23.37 -21.50 -1.88
C TRP A 117 -22.22 -21.54 -2.91
N LYS A 118 -22.53 -21.40 -4.23
CA LYS A 118 -21.48 -21.28 -5.26
C LYS A 118 -20.64 -20.02 -5.05
N MET A 119 -21.25 -18.91 -4.70
CA MET A 119 -20.54 -17.68 -4.34
C MET A 119 -19.73 -17.83 -3.03
N ALA A 120 -20.27 -18.55 -2.04
CA ALA A 120 -19.56 -18.85 -0.80
C ALA A 120 -18.30 -19.69 -1.08
N LEU A 121 -18.38 -20.71 -1.93
CA LEU A 121 -17.23 -21.52 -2.36
C LEU A 121 -16.18 -20.66 -3.09
N GLN A 122 -16.60 -19.85 -4.07
CA GLN A 122 -15.70 -18.98 -4.82
C GLN A 122 -14.94 -18.03 -3.91
N THR A 123 -15.64 -17.39 -2.98
CA THR A 123 -15.04 -16.43 -2.05
C THR A 123 -14.17 -17.12 -0.99
N ALA A 124 -14.52 -18.33 -0.58
CA ALA A 124 -13.69 -19.16 0.29
C ALA A 124 -12.37 -19.55 -0.39
N ALA A 125 -12.43 -19.98 -1.65
CA ALA A 125 -11.24 -20.30 -2.44
C ALA A 125 -10.30 -19.11 -2.57
N ALA A 126 -10.84 -17.91 -2.85
CA ALA A 126 -10.05 -16.68 -2.88
C ALA A 126 -9.43 -16.35 -1.50
N THR A 127 -10.17 -16.56 -0.42
CA THR A 127 -9.70 -16.33 0.96
C THR A 127 -8.53 -17.26 1.30
N VAL A 128 -8.66 -18.55 1.00
CA VAL A 128 -7.61 -19.56 1.26
C VAL A 128 -6.39 -19.34 0.35
N SER A 129 -6.62 -19.00 -0.94
CA SER A 129 -5.54 -18.64 -1.87
C SER A 129 -4.72 -17.45 -1.35
N ASN A 130 -5.39 -16.39 -0.93
CA ASN A 130 -4.71 -15.19 -0.40
C ASN A 130 -3.95 -15.49 0.90
N TYR A 131 -4.48 -16.34 1.76
CA TYR A 131 -3.78 -16.80 2.96
C TYR A 131 -2.46 -17.49 2.61
N TRP A 132 -2.49 -18.49 1.72
CA TRP A 132 -1.29 -19.22 1.32
C TRP A 132 -0.27 -18.34 0.60
N ARG A 133 -0.72 -17.44 -0.28
CA ARG A 133 0.17 -16.45 -0.93
C ARG A 133 0.86 -15.54 0.07
N LEU A 134 0.16 -15.10 1.12
CA LEU A 134 0.75 -14.29 2.18
C LEU A 134 1.78 -15.08 2.96
N VAL A 135 1.49 -16.33 3.31
CA VAL A 135 2.43 -17.24 4.00
C VAL A 135 3.67 -17.47 3.15
N GLN A 136 3.51 -17.73 1.83
CA GLN A 136 4.64 -17.88 0.90
C GLN A 136 5.51 -16.61 0.84
N ALA A 137 4.88 -15.44 0.68
CA ALA A 137 5.59 -14.17 0.61
C ALA A 137 6.39 -13.87 1.89
N ASN A 138 5.81 -14.14 3.06
CA ASN A 138 6.47 -13.97 4.35
C ASN A 138 7.63 -14.97 4.51
N ALA A 139 7.41 -16.25 4.19
CA ALA A 139 8.44 -17.28 4.24
C ALA A 139 9.61 -16.96 3.30
N LEU A 140 9.34 -16.58 2.06
CA LEU A 140 10.35 -16.17 1.10
C LEU A 140 11.13 -14.94 1.58
N SER A 141 10.44 -13.93 2.11
CA SER A 141 11.07 -12.75 2.68
C SER A 141 11.99 -13.07 3.87
N ARG A 142 11.58 -14.04 4.72
CA ARG A 142 12.39 -14.50 5.86
C ARG A 142 13.58 -15.32 5.41
N ILE A 143 13.40 -16.22 4.44
CA ILE A 143 14.47 -17.07 3.87
C ILE A 143 15.56 -16.21 3.24
N ARG A 144 15.20 -15.20 2.45
CA ARG A 144 16.17 -14.29 1.81
C ARG A 144 17.11 -13.57 2.79
N ARG A 145 16.73 -13.45 4.06
CA ARG A 145 17.55 -12.84 5.12
C ARG A 145 18.45 -13.84 5.85
N LYS A 146 18.31 -15.14 5.58
CA LYS A 146 19.13 -16.18 6.21
C LYS A 146 20.48 -16.29 5.52
N ALA A 147 21.56 -16.40 6.32
CA ALA A 147 22.91 -16.54 5.79
C ALA A 147 23.08 -17.75 4.85
N TRP A 148 22.36 -18.87 5.13
CA TRP A 148 22.41 -20.03 4.26
C TRP A 148 21.84 -19.76 2.86
N PHE A 149 20.83 -18.89 2.69
CA PHE A 149 20.27 -18.56 1.40
C PHE A 149 21.26 -17.81 0.50
N ALA A 150 22.07 -16.91 1.09
CA ALA A 150 23.12 -16.18 0.38
C ALA A 150 24.24 -17.11 -0.13
N ARG A 151 24.40 -18.28 0.48
CA ARG A 151 25.41 -19.29 0.09
C ARG A 151 24.92 -20.26 -0.98
N LEU A 152 23.63 -20.23 -1.30
CA LEU A 152 23.05 -21.07 -2.34
C LEU A 152 23.55 -20.63 -3.73
N ASN A 153 23.72 -21.60 -4.62
CA ASN A 153 23.96 -21.32 -6.02
C ASN A 153 22.69 -20.76 -6.70
N LYS A 154 22.83 -20.25 -7.93
CA LYS A 154 21.70 -19.61 -8.65
C LYS A 154 20.54 -20.57 -8.91
N LEU A 155 20.79 -21.86 -9.12
CA LEU A 155 19.77 -22.88 -9.39
C LEU A 155 18.98 -23.22 -8.13
N GLU A 156 19.67 -23.35 -6.99
CA GLU A 156 19.02 -23.55 -5.69
C GLU A 156 18.16 -22.34 -5.28
N GLN A 157 18.65 -21.12 -5.53
CA GLN A 157 17.85 -19.91 -5.30
C GLN A 157 16.60 -19.87 -6.21
N ARG A 158 16.74 -20.24 -7.48
CA ARG A 158 15.60 -20.38 -8.41
C ARG A 158 14.61 -21.42 -7.93
N TYR A 159 15.09 -22.56 -7.42
CA TYR A 159 14.22 -23.59 -6.86
C TYR A 159 13.37 -23.08 -5.67
N VAL A 160 14.00 -22.36 -4.76
CA VAL A 160 13.27 -21.70 -3.65
C VAL A 160 12.23 -20.71 -4.17
N HIS A 161 12.59 -19.91 -5.18
CA HIS A 161 11.67 -18.96 -5.81
C HIS A 161 10.53 -19.64 -6.57
N PHE A 162 10.80 -20.75 -7.24
CA PHE A 162 9.78 -21.55 -7.92
C PHE A 162 8.71 -22.04 -6.94
N LEU A 163 9.12 -22.61 -5.81
CA LEU A 163 8.17 -23.15 -4.82
C LEU A 163 7.46 -22.07 -3.98
N LEU A 164 8.08 -20.94 -3.72
CA LEU A 164 7.53 -19.89 -2.85
C LEU A 164 7.07 -18.64 -3.61
N GLY A 165 7.33 -18.53 -4.89
CA GLY A 165 6.99 -17.34 -5.69
C GLY A 165 5.54 -17.32 -6.18
N SER A 166 4.94 -18.48 -6.38
CA SER A 166 3.56 -18.63 -6.83
C SER A 166 2.88 -19.81 -6.16
N LEU A 167 1.58 -19.69 -5.92
CA LEU A 167 0.78 -20.78 -5.36
C LEU A 167 0.54 -21.84 -6.43
N SER A 168 1.12 -23.04 -6.26
CA SER A 168 1.10 -24.16 -7.19
C SER A 168 0.82 -25.49 -6.48
N GLU A 169 0.61 -26.55 -7.23
CA GLU A 169 0.53 -27.92 -6.68
C GLU A 169 1.85 -28.35 -6.06
N ASP A 170 2.97 -27.95 -6.67
CA ASP A 170 4.31 -28.26 -6.16
C ASP A 170 4.55 -27.67 -4.77
N PHE A 171 3.99 -26.48 -4.50
CA PHE A 171 4.01 -25.92 -3.16
C PHE A 171 3.31 -26.83 -2.14
N PHE A 172 2.14 -27.37 -2.48
CA PHE A 172 1.43 -28.28 -1.59
C PHE A 172 2.09 -29.65 -1.50
N THR A 173 2.67 -30.15 -2.61
CA THR A 173 3.47 -31.37 -2.64
C THR A 173 4.69 -31.28 -1.70
N MET A 174 5.35 -30.10 -1.68
CA MET A 174 6.43 -29.82 -0.73
C MET A 174 5.92 -29.80 0.72
N LEU A 175 4.76 -29.24 0.98
CA LEU A 175 4.16 -29.25 2.34
C LEU A 175 3.82 -30.68 2.80
N ASP A 176 3.58 -31.62 1.87
CA ASP A 176 3.40 -33.04 2.19
C ASP A 176 4.71 -33.80 2.40
N GLY A 177 5.84 -33.09 2.46
CA GLY A 177 7.15 -33.69 2.70
C GLY A 177 7.80 -34.30 1.45
N LYS A 178 7.20 -34.14 0.26
CA LYS A 178 7.78 -34.57 -1.02
C LYS A 178 8.66 -33.43 -1.59
N CYS A 179 9.58 -33.78 -2.46
CA CYS A 179 10.47 -32.81 -3.12
C CYS A 179 10.08 -32.71 -4.61
N PRO A 180 9.32 -31.69 -5.03
CA PRO A 180 8.94 -31.53 -6.42
C PRO A 180 10.16 -31.40 -7.33
N ALA A 181 10.11 -32.00 -8.52
CA ALA A 181 11.13 -31.82 -9.54
C ALA A 181 10.86 -30.55 -10.34
N VAL A 182 11.90 -29.77 -10.63
CA VAL A 182 11.80 -28.64 -11.56
C VAL A 182 11.97 -29.20 -12.99
N VAL A 183 11.03 -28.86 -13.86
CA VAL A 183 10.99 -29.39 -15.22
C VAL A 183 11.80 -28.46 -16.14
N THR A 184 13.13 -28.59 -16.11
CA THR A 184 13.97 -28.22 -17.24
C THR A 184 15.03 -29.29 -17.40
N ASP A 185 15.19 -29.84 -18.58
CA ASP A 185 16.10 -30.97 -18.86
C ASP A 185 17.58 -30.65 -18.59
N THR A 186 17.94 -29.35 -18.58
CA THR A 186 19.27 -28.83 -18.23
C THR A 186 19.51 -28.69 -16.73
N GLU A 187 18.48 -28.73 -15.90
CA GLU A 187 18.57 -28.45 -14.45
C GLU A 187 18.50 -29.72 -13.58
N LYS A 188 18.36 -30.93 -14.19
CA LYS A 188 18.26 -32.21 -13.45
C LYS A 188 19.49 -32.53 -12.60
N GLU A 189 20.67 -32.03 -12.99
CA GLU A 189 21.94 -32.44 -12.36
C GLU A 189 22.33 -31.60 -11.13
N SER A 190 21.73 -30.45 -10.86
CA SER A 190 22.38 -29.43 -10.04
C SER A 190 21.75 -29.14 -8.68
N VAL A 191 20.57 -29.68 -8.36
CA VAL A 191 19.94 -29.46 -7.04
C VAL A 191 20.10 -30.70 -6.15
N ALA A 192 21.35 -31.03 -5.83
CA ALA A 192 21.70 -32.15 -4.94
C ALA A 192 21.06 -32.03 -3.53
N SER A 193 20.80 -30.80 -3.07
CA SER A 193 20.30 -30.53 -1.72
C SER A 193 18.77 -30.33 -1.64
N ARG A 194 17.98 -30.71 -2.66
CA ARG A 194 16.50 -30.47 -2.71
C ARG A 194 15.80 -30.85 -1.40
N LYS A 195 16.14 -32.01 -0.84
CA LYS A 195 15.54 -32.53 0.40
C LYS A 195 15.78 -31.61 1.61
N GLY A 196 17.00 -31.07 1.71
CA GLY A 196 17.39 -30.11 2.74
C GLY A 196 16.69 -28.77 2.57
N LEU A 197 16.62 -28.25 1.32
CA LEU A 197 15.94 -27.00 0.99
C LEU A 197 14.42 -27.10 1.28
N CYS A 198 13.77 -28.19 0.84
CA CYS A 198 12.35 -28.41 1.13
C CYS A 198 12.08 -28.43 2.62
N LYS A 199 12.87 -29.17 3.42
CA LYS A 199 12.75 -29.18 4.87
C LYS A 199 12.91 -27.80 5.49
N ALA A 200 13.88 -27.01 5.05
CA ALA A 200 14.11 -25.65 5.54
C ALA A 200 12.96 -24.70 5.18
N MET A 201 12.41 -24.80 3.96
CA MET A 201 11.25 -24.04 3.52
C MET A 201 10.01 -24.42 4.32
N VAL A 202 9.69 -25.70 4.46
CA VAL A 202 8.51 -26.19 5.23
C VAL A 202 8.60 -25.72 6.68
N ARG A 203 9.76 -25.82 7.32
CA ARG A 203 9.95 -25.30 8.69
C ARG A 203 9.68 -23.80 8.76
N THR A 204 10.19 -23.03 7.79
CA THR A 204 9.96 -21.58 7.75
C THR A 204 8.48 -21.24 7.48
N ILE A 205 7.81 -22.01 6.63
CA ILE A 205 6.38 -21.87 6.37
C ILE A 205 5.58 -22.11 7.65
N HIS A 206 5.88 -23.16 8.40
CA HIS A 206 5.20 -23.44 9.68
C HIS A 206 5.39 -22.30 10.70
N ASP A 207 6.57 -21.69 10.75
CA ASP A 207 6.83 -20.53 11.60
C ASP A 207 6.03 -19.28 11.16
N GLU A 208 5.77 -19.13 9.86
CA GLU A 208 5.01 -17.99 9.28
C GLU A 208 3.50 -18.28 9.18
N GLN A 209 3.08 -19.52 9.36
CA GLN A 209 1.68 -19.88 9.39
C GLN A 209 1.01 -19.24 10.61
N GLY A 210 0.23 -18.19 10.37
CA GLY A 210 -0.65 -17.63 11.38
C GLY A 210 -1.90 -18.47 11.60
N LYS A 211 -2.87 -17.89 12.31
CA LYS A 211 -4.20 -18.53 12.46
C LYS A 211 -4.88 -18.63 11.10
N ARG A 212 -5.54 -19.76 10.85
CA ARG A 212 -6.39 -19.93 9.66
C ARG A 212 -7.43 -18.83 9.57
N PRO A 213 -7.73 -18.35 8.37
CA PRO A 213 -8.76 -17.33 8.19
C PRO A 213 -10.11 -17.86 8.69
N LYS A 214 -10.88 -16.99 9.28
CA LYS A 214 -12.25 -17.27 9.73
C LYS A 214 -13.17 -16.26 9.12
N HIS A 215 -14.36 -16.71 8.70
CA HIS A 215 -15.40 -15.78 8.34
C HIS A 215 -15.81 -14.96 9.56
N GLY A 216 -15.84 -13.64 9.45
CA GLY A 216 -16.42 -12.80 10.50
C GLY A 216 -17.91 -13.09 10.64
N ARG A 217 -18.41 -13.23 11.88
CA ARG A 217 -19.84 -13.47 12.11
C ARG A 217 -20.67 -12.39 11.41
N ASP A 218 -21.60 -12.83 10.54
CA ASP A 218 -22.56 -11.99 9.84
C ASP A 218 -21.94 -10.79 9.10
N ALA A 219 -20.68 -10.91 8.65
CA ALA A 219 -19.94 -9.77 8.16
C ALA A 219 -20.31 -9.37 6.74
N SER A 220 -20.59 -10.33 5.87
CA SER A 220 -20.91 -10.03 4.47
C SER A 220 -21.51 -11.20 3.71
N VAL A 221 -22.28 -10.87 2.66
CA VAL A 221 -22.79 -11.81 1.65
C VAL A 221 -22.53 -11.24 0.27
N TRP A 222 -22.26 -12.12 -0.69
CA TRP A 222 -22.01 -11.77 -2.08
C TRP A 222 -23.17 -12.16 -2.98
N PHE A 223 -23.46 -11.32 -3.96
CA PHE A 223 -24.48 -11.53 -4.99
C PHE A 223 -23.84 -11.37 -6.36
N ASP A 224 -23.95 -12.37 -7.21
CA ASP A 224 -23.65 -12.22 -8.63
C ASP A 224 -24.82 -11.51 -9.35
N CYS A 225 -24.64 -11.16 -10.62
CA CYS A 225 -25.64 -10.43 -11.40
C CYS A 225 -26.99 -11.15 -11.53
N SER A 226 -27.05 -12.46 -11.34
CA SER A 226 -28.27 -13.26 -11.40
C SER A 226 -28.98 -13.39 -10.04
N CYS A 227 -28.30 -12.98 -8.95
CA CYS A 227 -28.88 -12.98 -7.60
C CYS A 227 -29.68 -11.72 -7.26
N TYR A 228 -29.75 -10.74 -8.15
CA TYR A 228 -30.50 -9.50 -7.90
C TYR A 228 -31.07 -8.90 -9.19
N LYS A 229 -32.08 -8.04 -9.03
CA LYS A 229 -32.55 -7.11 -10.05
C LYS A 229 -32.32 -5.68 -9.56
N ALA A 230 -31.88 -4.80 -10.45
CA ALA A 230 -31.68 -3.39 -10.16
C ALA A 230 -32.58 -2.54 -11.07
N VAL A 231 -33.37 -1.66 -10.50
CA VAL A 231 -34.27 -0.76 -11.22
C VAL A 231 -34.06 0.66 -10.70
N VAL A 232 -33.86 1.60 -11.61
CA VAL A 232 -33.74 3.03 -11.24
C VAL A 232 -35.12 3.57 -10.94
N VAL A 233 -35.29 4.19 -9.76
CA VAL A 233 -36.54 4.80 -9.29
C VAL A 233 -36.18 6.20 -8.77
N GLY A 234 -36.41 7.22 -9.61
CA GLY A 234 -35.97 8.60 -9.31
C GLY A 234 -34.46 8.69 -9.08
N GLU A 235 -34.05 9.25 -7.97
CA GLU A 235 -32.63 9.38 -7.59
C GLU A 235 -32.04 8.14 -6.89
N GLN A 236 -32.83 7.10 -6.72
CA GLN A 236 -32.43 5.87 -6.03
C GLN A 236 -32.45 4.68 -7.00
N VAL A 237 -31.80 3.62 -6.58
CA VAL A 237 -31.87 2.32 -7.25
C VAL A 237 -32.55 1.33 -6.31
N ARG A 238 -33.66 0.74 -6.76
CA ARG A 238 -34.30 -0.40 -6.12
C ARG A 238 -33.54 -1.66 -6.46
N LEU A 239 -33.13 -2.40 -5.43
CA LEU A 239 -32.47 -3.69 -5.55
C LEU A 239 -33.36 -4.76 -4.95
N ASP A 240 -33.77 -5.72 -5.79
CA ASP A 240 -34.53 -6.90 -5.36
C ASP A 240 -33.55 -8.09 -5.24
N LEU A 241 -33.04 -8.33 -4.04
CA LEU A 241 -32.02 -9.33 -3.74
C LEU A 241 -32.64 -10.71 -3.52
N MET A 242 -31.95 -11.77 -3.94
CA MET A 242 -32.32 -13.14 -3.64
C MET A 242 -32.23 -13.40 -2.12
N SER A 243 -33.31 -13.94 -1.53
CA SER A 243 -33.39 -14.33 -0.13
C SER A 243 -32.97 -15.79 0.10
N LEU A 244 -33.12 -16.31 1.31
CA LEU A 244 -32.98 -17.74 1.62
C LEU A 244 -34.16 -18.54 1.03
N THR A 245 -35.36 -17.97 1.02
CA THR A 245 -36.59 -18.60 0.55
C THR A 245 -36.69 -18.47 -0.98
N PRO A 246 -36.82 -19.59 -1.74
CA PRO A 246 -37.03 -19.54 -3.18
C PRO A 246 -38.27 -18.70 -3.55
N GLY A 247 -38.16 -17.90 -4.61
CA GLY A 247 -39.23 -17.00 -5.05
C GLY A 247 -39.35 -15.68 -4.29
N VAL A 248 -38.84 -15.59 -3.08
CA VAL A 248 -38.91 -14.37 -2.25
C VAL A 248 -37.70 -13.47 -2.51
N ARG A 249 -37.94 -12.17 -2.69
CA ARG A 249 -36.90 -11.14 -2.87
C ARG A 249 -36.91 -10.14 -1.70
N LEU A 250 -35.71 -9.68 -1.33
CA LEU A 250 -35.51 -8.63 -0.34
C LEU A 250 -35.29 -7.30 -1.07
N THR A 251 -36.23 -6.39 -0.97
CA THR A 251 -36.16 -5.10 -1.64
C THR A 251 -35.43 -4.08 -0.78
N LEU A 252 -34.31 -3.54 -1.30
CA LEU A 252 -33.52 -2.48 -0.70
C LEU A 252 -33.45 -1.28 -1.64
N TYR A 253 -33.36 -0.08 -1.08
CA TYR A 253 -33.12 1.14 -1.84
C TYR A 253 -31.70 1.63 -1.59
N VAL A 254 -31.03 2.06 -2.66
CA VAL A 254 -29.62 2.50 -2.67
C VAL A 254 -29.56 3.91 -3.20
N LYS A 255 -28.88 4.81 -2.50
CA LYS A 255 -28.60 6.15 -2.99
C LYS A 255 -27.48 6.13 -4.05
N GLY A 256 -27.74 6.73 -5.20
CA GLY A 256 -26.83 6.83 -6.34
C GLY A 256 -26.85 5.59 -7.26
N SER A 257 -25.95 5.56 -8.25
CA SER A 257 -25.94 4.53 -9.29
C SER A 257 -25.36 3.20 -8.83
N VAL A 258 -25.97 2.11 -9.28
CA VAL A 258 -25.44 0.75 -9.20
C VAL A 258 -25.21 0.26 -10.62
N PRO A 259 -23.98 -0.08 -11.02
CA PRO A 259 -23.71 -0.60 -12.37
C PRO A 259 -24.47 -1.90 -12.59
N VAL A 260 -25.10 -2.03 -13.74
CA VAL A 260 -25.76 -3.27 -14.17
C VAL A 260 -24.72 -4.38 -14.33
N SER A 261 -25.08 -5.60 -13.99
CA SER A 261 -24.23 -6.80 -14.12
C SER A 261 -22.97 -6.83 -13.24
N SER A 262 -22.86 -5.97 -12.25
CA SER A 262 -21.75 -6.01 -11.30
C SER A 262 -21.97 -7.01 -10.17
N THR A 263 -20.87 -7.51 -9.60
CA THR A 263 -20.94 -8.27 -8.34
C THR A 263 -21.18 -7.32 -7.17
N LEU A 264 -22.19 -7.61 -6.37
CA LEU A 264 -22.54 -6.85 -5.18
C LEU A 264 -22.07 -7.60 -3.92
N LYS A 265 -21.67 -6.85 -2.90
CA LYS A 265 -21.36 -7.38 -1.57
C LYS A 265 -22.09 -6.55 -0.53
N LEU A 266 -23.04 -7.15 0.16
CA LEU A 266 -23.64 -6.55 1.35
C LEU A 266 -22.72 -6.77 2.55
N VAL A 267 -22.38 -5.71 3.26
CA VAL A 267 -21.48 -5.74 4.41
C VAL A 267 -22.21 -5.19 5.63
N LYS A 268 -22.20 -5.94 6.72
CA LYS A 268 -22.65 -5.49 8.04
C LYS A 268 -21.45 -5.02 8.85
N HIS A 269 -21.46 -3.78 9.27
CA HIS A 269 -20.42 -3.20 10.12
C HIS A 269 -20.60 -3.60 11.59
N THR A 270 -19.55 -3.42 12.37
CA THR A 270 -19.55 -3.76 13.82
C THR A 270 -20.50 -2.92 14.66
N ASP A 271 -20.94 -1.77 14.16
CA ASP A 271 -21.95 -0.90 14.76
C ASP A 271 -23.39 -1.32 14.41
N GLY A 272 -23.56 -2.31 13.52
CA GLY A 272 -24.85 -2.82 13.06
C GLY A 272 -25.34 -2.17 11.77
N THR A 273 -24.68 -1.12 11.27
CA THR A 273 -25.03 -0.52 9.98
C THR A 273 -24.70 -1.46 8.82
N MET A 274 -25.44 -1.34 7.73
CA MET A 274 -25.21 -2.12 6.52
C MET A 274 -24.84 -1.20 5.35
N ALA A 275 -23.90 -1.64 4.52
CA ALA A 275 -23.47 -0.94 3.33
C ALA A 275 -23.37 -1.90 2.13
N LEU A 276 -23.62 -1.38 0.94
CA LEU A 276 -23.47 -2.12 -0.30
C LEU A 276 -22.13 -1.76 -0.94
N HIS A 277 -21.29 -2.75 -1.16
CA HIS A 277 -20.07 -2.63 -1.94
C HIS A 277 -20.35 -3.10 -3.36
N VAL A 278 -20.12 -2.24 -4.32
CA VAL A 278 -20.39 -2.47 -5.73
C VAL A 278 -19.08 -2.46 -6.50
N GLN A 279 -18.84 -3.47 -7.30
CA GLN A 279 -17.71 -3.48 -8.23
C GLN A 279 -18.09 -2.73 -9.51
N LYS A 280 -17.34 -1.69 -9.85
CA LYS A 280 -17.44 -0.97 -11.13
C LYS A 280 -16.20 -1.28 -11.96
N SER A 281 -16.40 -1.77 -13.20
CA SER A 281 -15.32 -1.80 -14.18
C SER A 281 -14.89 -0.40 -14.55
N MET A 282 -13.59 -0.18 -14.67
CA MET A 282 -13.00 1.10 -15.04
C MET A 282 -12.55 1.04 -16.50
N SER A 283 -12.78 2.10 -17.22
CA SER A 283 -12.42 2.23 -18.64
C SER A 283 -11.81 3.62 -18.91
N LYS A 284 -11.32 3.85 -20.12
CA LYS A 284 -10.84 5.16 -20.57
C LYS A 284 -11.92 6.24 -20.47
N ALA A 285 -13.20 5.88 -20.59
CA ALA A 285 -14.33 6.81 -20.42
C ALA A 285 -14.47 7.35 -18.98
N ASP A 286 -13.84 6.72 -18.00
CA ASP A 286 -13.80 7.21 -16.62
C ASP A 286 -12.69 8.25 -16.37
N ILE A 287 -11.80 8.46 -17.33
CA ILE A 287 -10.76 9.48 -17.27
C ILE A 287 -11.41 10.84 -17.48
N ARG A 288 -11.09 11.76 -16.59
CA ARG A 288 -11.47 13.17 -16.66
C ARG A 288 -10.20 14.00 -16.62
N PRO A 289 -9.65 14.35 -17.80
CA PRO A 289 -8.40 15.11 -17.86
C PRO A 289 -8.51 16.41 -17.06
N ILE A 290 -7.44 16.73 -16.34
CA ILE A 290 -7.29 18.03 -15.70
C ILE A 290 -6.72 19.02 -16.72
N ASP A 291 -7.17 20.26 -16.61
CA ASP A 291 -6.58 21.35 -17.39
C ASP A 291 -5.21 21.67 -16.81
N SER A 292 -4.17 21.42 -17.58
CA SER A 292 -2.77 21.64 -17.21
C SER A 292 -2.08 22.46 -18.30
N PRO A 293 -0.99 23.17 -17.99
CA PRO A 293 -0.24 23.91 -18.99
C PRO A 293 0.08 23.02 -20.19
N LYS A 294 -0.20 23.52 -21.40
CA LYS A 294 0.04 22.80 -22.64
C LYS A 294 1.51 22.94 -23.01
N ALA A 295 2.13 21.82 -23.26
CA ALA A 295 3.51 21.75 -23.72
C ALA A 295 3.60 21.86 -25.24
N SER A 296 4.76 22.28 -25.74
CA SER A 296 5.13 22.15 -27.14
C SER A 296 5.20 20.68 -27.57
N ARG A 297 5.19 20.41 -28.89
CA ARG A 297 5.26 19.04 -29.43
C ARG A 297 6.39 18.23 -28.80
N GLY A 298 6.05 17.04 -28.30
CA GLY A 298 7.01 16.09 -27.71
C GLY A 298 7.39 16.31 -26.26
N LYS A 299 6.95 17.40 -25.62
CA LYS A 299 7.18 17.68 -24.20
C LYS A 299 5.88 17.56 -23.39
N LEU A 300 5.99 17.25 -22.10
CA LEU A 300 4.88 17.14 -21.15
C LEU A 300 5.15 18.02 -19.94
N PHE A 301 4.14 18.74 -19.45
CA PHE A 301 4.27 19.56 -18.26
C PHE A 301 4.31 18.67 -17.00
N CYS A 302 5.40 18.78 -16.25
CA CYS A 302 5.70 17.97 -15.07
C CYS A 302 5.72 18.81 -13.80
N ARG A 303 5.17 18.28 -12.71
CA ARG A 303 5.32 18.77 -11.34
C ARG A 303 5.97 17.69 -10.50
N ALA A 304 6.81 18.07 -9.57
CA ALA A 304 7.40 17.14 -8.61
C ALA A 304 6.75 17.31 -7.23
N LEU A 305 6.63 16.21 -6.51
CA LEU A 305 6.01 16.15 -5.18
C LEU A 305 6.93 15.41 -4.21
N ASP A 306 7.34 16.09 -3.15
CA ASP A 306 8.00 15.47 -2.00
C ASP A 306 6.96 15.05 -0.96
N LEU A 307 6.99 13.78 -0.51
CA LEU A 307 6.01 13.22 0.43
C LEU A 307 6.50 13.37 1.87
N GLY A 308 5.82 14.22 2.64
CA GLY A 308 6.20 14.55 4.01
C GLY A 308 5.56 13.69 5.11
N LEU A 309 6.05 13.88 6.33
CA LEU A 309 5.45 13.37 7.58
C LEU A 309 4.58 14.41 8.27
N THR A 310 4.90 15.68 8.11
CA THR A 310 4.17 16.83 8.66
C THR A 310 2.99 17.21 7.77
N GLU A 311 3.18 17.13 6.50
CA GLU A 311 2.18 17.32 5.45
C GLU A 311 2.09 16.11 4.53
N VAL A 312 1.07 16.07 3.69
CA VAL A 312 0.89 14.97 2.71
C VAL A 312 1.94 15.06 1.60
N ALA A 313 2.14 16.26 1.07
CA ALA A 313 3.15 16.55 0.05
C ALA A 313 3.45 18.05 -0.02
N THR A 314 4.65 18.38 -0.50
CA THR A 314 5.04 19.71 -0.96
C THR A 314 5.42 19.64 -2.43
N ASP A 315 4.96 20.58 -3.26
CA ASP A 315 5.37 20.64 -4.66
C ASP A 315 6.65 21.47 -4.87
N ASP A 316 7.20 21.43 -6.07
CA ASP A 316 8.38 22.17 -6.49
C ASP A 316 8.21 23.71 -6.46
N ALA A 317 6.96 24.20 -6.49
CA ALA A 317 6.65 25.62 -6.29
C ALA A 317 6.57 26.04 -4.81
N GLY A 318 6.64 25.08 -3.87
CA GLY A 318 6.56 25.33 -2.43
C GLY A 318 5.14 25.29 -1.87
N ASN A 319 4.13 24.88 -2.67
CA ASN A 319 2.79 24.70 -2.15
C ASN A 319 2.73 23.46 -1.24
N ARG A 320 2.19 23.63 -0.05
CA ARG A 320 2.09 22.57 0.97
C ARG A 320 0.66 22.05 1.05
N PHE A 321 0.48 20.74 0.94
CA PHE A 321 -0.82 20.09 0.92
C PHE A 321 -1.01 19.18 2.13
N GLY A 322 -2.14 19.36 2.83
CA GLY A 322 -2.49 18.53 3.98
C GLY A 322 -1.58 18.74 5.20
N THR A 323 -1.27 19.99 5.53
CA THR A 323 -0.36 20.43 6.61
C THR A 323 -0.72 19.91 8.00
N CYS A 324 -1.98 19.53 8.25
CA CYS A 324 -2.42 18.96 9.53
C CYS A 324 -2.15 17.44 9.66
N LEU A 325 -1.48 16.79 8.70
CA LEU A 325 -1.21 15.35 8.75
C LEU A 325 -0.32 14.98 9.94
N GLY A 326 0.76 15.72 10.15
CA GLY A 326 1.74 15.45 11.23
C GLY A 326 1.12 15.50 12.63
N GLU A 327 0.27 16.50 12.90
CA GLU A 327 -0.46 16.61 14.16
C GLU A 327 -1.40 15.43 14.39
N LYS A 328 -2.15 15.04 13.35
CA LYS A 328 -3.07 13.89 13.40
C LYS A 328 -2.34 12.57 13.60
N LEU A 329 -1.21 12.37 12.92
CA LEU A 329 -0.38 11.18 13.10
C LEU A 329 0.23 11.13 14.52
N THR A 330 0.67 12.28 15.04
CA THR A 330 1.21 12.40 16.40
C THR A 330 0.15 12.08 17.45
N SER A 331 -1.03 12.69 17.34
CA SER A 331 -2.18 12.44 18.22
C SER A 331 -2.59 10.97 18.17
N TYR A 332 -2.63 10.38 16.97
CA TYR A 332 -2.91 8.95 16.78
C TYR A 332 -1.87 8.05 17.47
N ALA A 333 -0.58 8.36 17.32
CA ALA A 333 0.49 7.59 17.95
C ALA A 333 0.42 7.69 19.48
N GLN A 334 0.18 8.87 20.04
CA GLN A 334 0.02 9.11 21.47
C GLN A 334 -1.19 8.38 22.04
N TYR A 335 -2.33 8.47 21.36
CA TYR A 335 -3.55 7.74 21.75
C TYR A 335 -3.32 6.23 21.80
N LEU A 336 -2.68 5.67 20.76
CA LEU A 336 -2.37 4.24 20.72
C LEU A 336 -1.43 3.81 21.84
N ASP A 337 -0.36 4.56 22.08
CA ASP A 337 0.62 4.25 23.13
C ASP A 337 -0.03 4.27 24.51
N ALA A 338 -0.86 5.28 24.81
CA ALA A 338 -1.59 5.37 26.06
C ALA A 338 -2.57 4.20 26.23
N LYS A 339 -3.41 3.93 25.21
CA LYS A 339 -4.40 2.87 25.27
C LYS A 339 -3.79 1.48 25.34
N LEU A 340 -2.71 1.21 24.62
CA LEU A 340 -2.02 -0.06 24.70
C LEU A 340 -1.36 -0.29 26.07
N LYS A 341 -0.77 0.77 26.69
CA LYS A 341 -0.24 0.69 28.05
C LYS A 341 -1.33 0.35 29.06
N GLU A 342 -2.48 1.03 29.02
CA GLU A 342 -3.64 0.74 29.87
C GLU A 342 -4.13 -0.70 29.68
N ARG A 343 -4.32 -1.13 28.43
CA ARG A 343 -4.79 -2.49 28.12
C ARG A 343 -3.81 -3.56 28.58
N ASN A 344 -2.51 -3.34 28.43
CA ASN A 344 -1.48 -4.28 28.88
C ASN A 344 -1.48 -4.39 30.41
N LYS A 345 -1.62 -3.28 31.15
CA LYS A 345 -1.77 -3.30 32.62
C LYS A 345 -3.01 -4.09 33.06
N LEU A 346 -4.16 -3.85 32.41
CA LEU A 346 -5.40 -4.58 32.69
C LEU A 346 -5.29 -6.05 32.32
N MET A 347 -4.61 -6.41 31.23
CA MET A 347 -4.37 -7.78 30.83
C MET A 347 -3.52 -8.52 31.86
N ALA A 348 -2.44 -7.91 32.34
CA ALA A 348 -1.59 -8.47 33.38
C ALA A 348 -2.36 -8.70 34.70
N ARG A 349 -3.24 -7.76 35.09
CA ARG A 349 -4.15 -7.91 36.23
C ARG A 349 -5.16 -9.06 36.03
N ALA A 350 -5.72 -9.16 34.81
CA ALA A 350 -6.66 -10.23 34.47
C ALA A 350 -6.02 -11.61 34.50
N GLN A 351 -4.74 -11.73 34.11
CA GLN A 351 -4.00 -13.01 34.17
C GLN A 351 -3.82 -13.51 35.61
N LYS A 352 -3.65 -12.61 36.58
CA LYS A 352 -3.48 -12.90 38.01
C LYS A 352 -4.82 -13.10 38.75
N ALA A 353 -5.95 -12.80 38.12
CA ALA A 353 -7.27 -12.85 38.74
C ALA A 353 -7.93 -14.24 38.61
N GLY A 354 -8.76 -14.61 39.56
CA GLY A 354 -9.58 -15.82 39.52
C GLY A 354 -10.53 -15.84 38.31
N LYS A 355 -10.99 -17.05 37.91
CA LYS A 355 -11.73 -17.28 36.64
C LYS A 355 -12.91 -16.33 36.41
N ALA A 356 -13.76 -16.09 37.42
CA ALA A 356 -14.94 -15.21 37.29
C ALA A 356 -14.54 -13.74 37.06
N LYS A 357 -13.61 -13.21 37.88
CA LYS A 357 -13.07 -11.84 37.76
C LYS A 357 -12.35 -11.64 36.43
N ARG A 358 -11.54 -12.61 36.00
CA ARG A 358 -10.87 -12.60 34.69
C ARG A 358 -11.88 -12.52 33.54
N ARG A 359 -12.93 -13.33 33.52
CA ARG A 359 -13.98 -13.30 32.49
C ARG A 359 -14.67 -11.93 32.43
N ARG A 360 -15.00 -11.34 33.60
CA ARG A 360 -15.59 -10.00 33.70
C ARG A 360 -14.64 -8.93 33.13
N MET A 361 -13.35 -8.94 33.51
CA MET A 361 -12.36 -7.98 33.02
C MET A 361 -12.18 -8.09 31.51
N LEU A 362 -12.06 -9.30 30.94
CA LEU A 362 -11.91 -9.51 29.50
C LEU A 362 -13.14 -9.00 28.73
N ARG A 363 -14.34 -9.19 29.26
CA ARG A 363 -15.59 -8.77 28.62
C ARG A 363 -15.83 -7.26 28.72
N CYS A 364 -15.70 -6.69 29.91
CA CYS A 364 -16.11 -5.32 30.21
C CYS A 364 -14.99 -4.30 29.99
N ASN A 365 -13.74 -4.59 30.42
CA ASN A 365 -12.64 -3.62 30.39
C ASN A 365 -11.70 -3.81 29.20
N LEU A 366 -11.53 -5.04 28.72
CA LEU A 366 -10.64 -5.40 27.62
C LEU A 366 -11.40 -5.69 26.31
N GLY A 367 -12.69 -5.45 26.28
CA GLY A 367 -13.49 -5.55 25.05
C GLY A 367 -12.89 -4.73 23.90
N SER A 368 -13.00 -5.24 22.67
CA SER A 368 -12.42 -4.59 21.50
C SER A 368 -13.36 -3.57 20.82
N LYS A 369 -14.68 -3.68 21.05
CA LYS A 369 -15.69 -2.93 20.26
C LYS A 369 -15.49 -1.40 20.29
N LYS A 370 -15.44 -0.78 21.49
CA LYS A 370 -15.21 0.66 21.64
C LYS A 370 -13.84 1.09 21.11
N PHE A 371 -12.80 0.32 21.45
CA PHE A 371 -11.44 0.60 21.00
C PHE A 371 -11.32 0.54 19.48
N THR A 372 -11.90 -0.49 18.83
CA THR A 372 -11.89 -0.63 17.38
C THR A 372 -12.67 0.50 16.69
N LYS A 373 -13.83 0.89 17.25
CA LYS A 373 -14.65 1.99 16.71
C LYS A 373 -13.86 3.31 16.72
N GLU A 374 -13.19 3.61 17.83
CA GLU A 374 -12.39 4.83 17.95
C GLU A 374 -11.16 4.82 17.01
N LEU A 375 -10.46 3.71 16.91
CA LEU A 375 -9.37 3.57 15.95
C LEU A 375 -9.85 3.76 14.49
N GLN A 376 -11.03 3.24 14.17
CA GLN A 376 -11.61 3.41 12.84
C GLN A 376 -11.94 4.86 12.57
N ARG A 377 -12.51 5.58 13.54
CA ARG A 377 -12.80 7.02 13.44
C ARG A 377 -11.52 7.81 13.13
N ILE A 378 -10.47 7.63 13.93
CA ILE A 378 -9.19 8.34 13.75
C ILE A 378 -8.55 8.01 12.39
N ARG A 379 -8.57 6.74 11.99
CA ARG A 379 -8.02 6.32 10.68
C ARG A 379 -8.81 6.93 9.52
N THR A 380 -10.14 6.98 9.63
CA THR A 380 -10.98 7.61 8.61
C THR A 380 -10.68 9.09 8.49
N GLU A 381 -10.48 9.78 9.61
CA GLU A 381 -10.12 11.20 9.62
C GLU A 381 -8.77 11.46 8.93
N ILE A 382 -7.74 10.66 9.24
CA ILE A 382 -6.43 10.72 8.56
C ILE A 382 -6.61 10.45 7.05
N GLN A 383 -7.40 9.45 6.68
CA GLN A 383 -7.67 9.13 5.28
C GLN A 383 -8.40 10.26 4.54
N ASN A 384 -9.32 10.94 5.20
CA ASN A 384 -10.02 12.09 4.64
C ASN A 384 -9.07 13.27 4.43
N THR A 385 -8.17 13.52 5.37
CA THR A 385 -7.10 14.52 5.23
C THR A 385 -6.22 14.23 4.00
N VAL A 386 -5.76 12.99 3.86
CA VAL A 386 -4.99 12.55 2.68
C VAL A 386 -5.81 12.74 1.41
N ASN A 387 -7.07 12.29 1.36
CA ASN A 387 -7.90 12.40 0.17
C ASN A 387 -8.14 13.84 -0.25
N LYS A 388 -8.36 14.75 0.72
CA LYS A 388 -8.52 16.18 0.46
C LYS A 388 -7.24 16.77 -0.14
N ALA A 389 -6.10 16.54 0.51
CA ALA A 389 -4.80 17.01 0.03
C ALA A 389 -4.48 16.53 -1.40
N LEU A 390 -4.73 15.25 -1.70
CA LEU A 390 -4.53 14.70 -3.04
C LEU A 390 -5.48 15.30 -4.09
N ASN A 391 -6.69 15.69 -3.72
CA ASN A 391 -7.59 16.44 -4.62
C ASN A 391 -7.09 17.88 -4.82
N ASP A 392 -6.60 18.51 -3.75
CA ASP A 392 -6.07 19.87 -3.80
C ASP A 392 -4.81 19.94 -4.67
N ILE A 393 -3.91 18.94 -4.62
CA ILE A 393 -2.76 18.83 -5.55
C ILE A 393 -3.23 18.85 -7.00
N LEU A 394 -4.17 17.97 -7.36
CA LEU A 394 -4.66 17.89 -8.74
C LEU A 394 -5.36 19.17 -9.23
N ARG A 395 -5.93 19.94 -8.31
CA ARG A 395 -6.65 21.19 -8.62
C ARG A 395 -5.74 22.42 -8.65
N GLN A 396 -4.80 22.53 -7.68
CA GLN A 396 -3.98 23.73 -7.49
C GLN A 396 -2.62 23.64 -8.19
N SER A 397 -2.12 22.42 -8.40
CA SER A 397 -0.87 22.14 -9.10
C SER A 397 -1.10 21.16 -10.26
N PRO A 398 -1.97 21.49 -11.23
CA PRO A 398 -2.31 20.59 -12.32
C PRO A 398 -1.10 20.33 -13.21
N ALA A 399 -0.88 19.04 -13.57
CA ALA A 399 0.21 18.63 -14.45
C ALA A 399 -0.17 17.40 -15.28
N GLN A 400 0.47 17.24 -16.44
CA GLN A 400 0.35 16.05 -17.27
C GLN A 400 1.16 14.89 -16.69
N VAL A 401 2.25 15.20 -15.97
CA VAL A 401 3.13 14.24 -15.31
C VAL A 401 3.41 14.70 -13.89
N TYR A 402 3.37 13.77 -12.95
CA TYR A 402 3.83 13.99 -11.57
C TYR A 402 5.05 13.12 -11.30
N ALA A 403 6.12 13.75 -10.81
CA ALA A 403 7.31 13.07 -10.33
C ALA A 403 7.22 12.85 -8.82
N LEU A 404 7.44 11.63 -8.38
CA LEU A 404 7.44 11.24 -6.98
C LEU A 404 8.75 10.54 -6.62
N GLU A 405 9.13 10.63 -5.36
CA GLU A 405 10.24 9.85 -4.84
C GLU A 405 9.92 8.35 -4.80
N ASP A 406 10.89 7.52 -5.23
CA ASP A 406 10.76 6.05 -5.09
C ASP A 406 11.08 5.61 -3.66
N LEU A 407 10.03 5.45 -2.87
CA LEU A 407 10.08 4.96 -1.49
C LEU A 407 9.75 3.46 -1.39
N SER A 408 9.96 2.68 -2.44
CA SER A 408 9.65 1.24 -2.47
C SER A 408 10.51 0.43 -1.49
N HIS A 409 11.69 0.92 -1.13
CA HIS A 409 12.58 0.28 -0.16
C HIS A 409 12.00 0.36 1.27
N ARG A 410 12.04 -0.77 1.99
CA ARG A 410 11.67 -0.81 3.39
C ARG A 410 12.64 0.04 4.22
N PHE A 411 12.09 0.91 5.07
CA PHE A 411 12.90 1.55 6.11
C PHE A 411 13.36 0.50 7.11
N THR A 412 14.66 0.35 7.25
CA THR A 412 15.26 -0.37 8.37
C THR A 412 15.36 0.61 9.54
N PHE A 413 14.59 0.35 10.60
CA PHE A 413 14.53 1.24 11.77
C PHE A 413 15.66 0.99 12.79
N GLU A 414 16.56 0.07 12.50
CA GLU A 414 17.59 -0.35 13.44
C GLU A 414 18.58 0.80 13.73
N GLY A 415 18.58 1.24 14.98
CA GLY A 415 19.59 2.13 15.54
C GLY A 415 19.61 3.61 15.11
N LYS A 416 18.87 4.02 14.08
CA LYS A 416 18.98 5.35 13.46
C LYS A 416 18.01 6.41 14.00
N TYR A 417 16.91 6.01 14.64
CA TYR A 417 15.84 6.93 15.02
C TYR A 417 15.42 6.75 16.47
N SER A 418 15.03 7.86 17.13
CA SER A 418 14.44 7.83 18.45
C SER A 418 13.12 7.02 18.46
N ARG A 419 12.73 6.51 19.63
CA ARG A 419 11.45 5.77 19.79
C ARG A 419 10.25 6.57 19.29
N LYS A 420 10.22 7.88 19.54
CA LYS A 420 9.16 8.80 19.11
C LYS A 420 9.05 8.84 17.57
N VAL A 421 10.17 9.02 16.89
CA VAL A 421 10.23 9.06 15.42
C VAL A 421 9.86 7.70 14.82
N ARG A 422 10.34 6.58 15.36
CA ARG A 422 9.97 5.24 14.91
C ARG A 422 8.46 4.97 15.02
N ASN A 423 7.83 5.41 16.11
CA ASN A 423 6.39 5.29 16.30
C ASN A 423 5.63 6.10 15.24
N LEU A 424 6.06 7.31 14.96
CA LEU A 424 5.45 8.17 13.94
C LEU A 424 5.59 7.56 12.54
N LEU A 425 6.80 7.14 12.16
CA LEU A 425 7.07 6.49 10.88
C LEU A 425 6.26 5.18 10.70
N SER A 426 6.05 4.42 11.77
CA SER A 426 5.23 3.20 11.73
C SER A 426 3.74 3.47 11.47
N LYS A 427 3.25 4.69 11.73
CA LYS A 427 1.88 5.15 11.49
C LYS A 427 1.76 5.93 10.17
N TRP A 428 2.89 6.31 9.58
CA TRP A 428 2.87 7.05 8.33
C TRP A 428 2.18 6.25 7.23
N VAL A 429 1.20 6.87 6.63
CA VAL A 429 0.31 6.27 5.63
C VAL A 429 0.88 6.35 4.21
N ARG A 430 2.20 6.36 4.06
CA ARG A 430 2.94 6.49 2.80
C ARG A 430 2.38 5.62 1.66
N GLY A 431 2.22 4.32 1.91
CA GLY A 431 1.66 3.40 0.92
C GLY A 431 0.25 3.81 0.50
N THR A 432 -0.58 4.24 1.45
CA THR A 432 -1.94 4.73 1.17
C THR A 432 -1.92 6.02 0.36
N ILE A 433 -1.01 6.96 0.67
CA ILE A 433 -0.86 8.21 -0.09
C ILE A 433 -0.49 7.87 -1.53
N ARG A 434 0.56 7.07 -1.74
CA ARG A 434 1.02 6.65 -3.07
C ARG A 434 -0.09 5.97 -3.87
N ASP A 435 -0.69 4.91 -3.34
CA ASP A 435 -1.67 4.11 -4.07
C ASP A 435 -2.93 4.93 -4.43
N ARG A 436 -3.36 5.82 -3.53
CA ARG A 436 -4.48 6.73 -3.80
C ARG A 436 -4.12 7.81 -4.81
N PHE A 437 -2.90 8.35 -4.74
CA PHE A 437 -2.44 9.34 -5.71
C PHE A 437 -2.33 8.75 -7.12
N LEU A 438 -1.73 7.57 -7.27
CA LEU A 438 -1.66 6.85 -8.54
C LEU A 438 -3.06 6.68 -9.17
N PHE A 439 -4.03 6.24 -8.37
CA PHE A 439 -5.41 6.10 -8.85
C PHE A 439 -6.03 7.45 -9.26
N LYS A 440 -5.84 8.50 -8.45
CA LYS A 440 -6.42 9.83 -8.74
C LYS A 440 -5.77 10.46 -9.97
N ALA A 441 -4.46 10.37 -10.10
CA ALA A 441 -3.70 10.84 -11.27
C ALA A 441 -4.15 10.11 -12.54
N ALA A 442 -4.25 8.77 -12.52
CA ALA A 442 -4.75 7.99 -13.64
C ALA A 442 -6.17 8.40 -14.04
N LYS A 443 -7.06 8.65 -13.06
CA LYS A 443 -8.42 9.14 -13.32
C LYS A 443 -8.43 10.56 -13.89
N ALA A 444 -7.44 11.37 -13.54
CA ALA A 444 -7.23 12.73 -14.07
C ALA A 444 -6.47 12.74 -15.42
N GLY A 445 -6.17 11.57 -15.99
CA GLY A 445 -5.41 11.47 -17.24
C GLY A 445 -3.93 11.82 -17.12
N ALA A 446 -3.44 12.03 -15.89
CA ALA A 446 -2.05 12.34 -15.62
C ALA A 446 -1.20 11.08 -15.45
N GLN A 447 0.06 11.17 -15.85
CA GLN A 447 1.07 10.13 -15.65
C GLN A 447 1.78 10.35 -14.31
N VAL A 448 2.34 9.27 -13.74
CA VAL A 448 3.18 9.35 -12.54
C VAL A 448 4.46 8.58 -12.78
N VAL A 449 5.59 9.23 -12.56
CA VAL A 449 6.91 8.63 -12.64
C VAL A 449 7.60 8.66 -11.28
N PHE A 450 8.48 7.68 -11.05
CA PHE A 450 9.27 7.62 -9.83
C PHE A 450 10.75 7.86 -10.14
N VAL A 451 11.38 8.68 -9.31
CA VAL A 451 12.82 8.96 -9.37
C VAL A 451 13.48 8.60 -8.04
N PRO A 452 14.81 8.36 -8.01
CA PRO A 452 15.52 8.03 -6.77
C PRO A 452 15.32 9.10 -5.70
N ALA A 453 14.94 8.69 -4.48
CA ALA A 453 14.73 9.58 -3.33
C ALA A 453 16.02 9.93 -2.59
N ALA A 454 17.12 9.22 -2.83
CA ALA A 454 18.35 9.37 -2.05
C ALA A 454 18.88 10.80 -2.12
N TYR A 455 19.08 11.41 -0.95
CA TYR A 455 19.67 12.75 -0.78
C TYR A 455 18.90 13.92 -1.38
N SER A 456 17.69 13.76 -1.93
CA SER A 456 16.91 14.86 -2.56
C SER A 456 16.79 16.08 -1.64
N SER A 457 16.53 15.89 -0.35
CA SER A 457 16.40 16.97 0.62
C SER A 457 17.73 17.49 1.19
N GLN A 458 18.88 16.95 0.76
CA GLN A 458 20.23 17.32 1.23
C GLN A 458 21.11 17.87 0.09
N HIS A 459 20.70 17.69 -1.15
CA HIS A 459 21.37 18.11 -2.35
C HIS A 459 21.06 19.57 -2.68
N CYS A 460 22.07 20.34 -3.02
CA CYS A 460 21.90 21.72 -3.45
C CYS A 460 21.66 21.77 -4.97
N PRO A 461 20.54 22.34 -5.43
CA PRO A 461 20.25 22.42 -6.88
C PRO A 461 21.16 23.40 -7.62
N GLU A 462 21.81 24.34 -6.91
CA GLU A 462 22.65 25.39 -7.51
C GLU A 462 24.09 24.91 -7.76
N CYS A 463 24.71 24.25 -6.78
CA CYS A 463 26.12 23.87 -6.87
C CYS A 463 26.37 22.36 -6.83
N GLY A 464 25.33 21.53 -6.64
CA GLY A 464 25.47 20.09 -6.58
C GLY A 464 26.04 19.55 -5.26
N TYR A 465 26.37 20.40 -4.27
CA TYR A 465 26.90 19.94 -2.98
C TYR A 465 25.84 19.21 -2.17
N THR A 466 26.16 17.99 -1.75
CA THR A 466 25.25 17.13 -0.97
C THR A 466 25.84 16.86 0.41
N ALA A 467 25.19 17.37 1.47
CA ALA A 467 25.58 17.14 2.84
C ALA A 467 24.38 17.10 3.79
N ILE A 468 24.49 16.30 4.86
CA ILE A 468 23.42 16.19 5.87
C ILE A 468 23.24 17.52 6.62
N GLU A 469 24.31 18.30 6.74
CA GLU A 469 24.36 19.60 7.41
C GLU A 469 23.61 20.70 6.64
N ASN A 470 23.33 20.49 5.34
CA ASN A 470 22.56 21.41 4.53
C ASN A 470 21.10 21.50 4.98
N ARG A 471 20.59 20.47 5.70
CA ARG A 471 19.21 20.43 6.19
C ARG A 471 19.15 20.52 7.71
N LYS A 472 18.38 21.47 8.24
CA LYS A 472 18.03 21.59 9.65
C LYS A 472 16.51 21.70 9.80
N GLY A 473 15.84 20.56 10.04
CA GLY A 473 14.38 20.53 10.13
C GLY A 473 13.71 20.89 8.80
N GLU A 474 12.94 21.98 8.78
CA GLU A 474 12.25 22.49 7.58
C GLU A 474 13.12 23.47 6.75
N HIS A 475 14.32 23.82 7.22
CA HIS A 475 15.21 24.77 6.56
C HIS A 475 16.33 24.04 5.81
N PHE A 476 16.58 24.46 4.59
CA PHE A 476 17.73 24.08 3.77
C PHE A 476 18.65 25.28 3.60
N GLU A 477 19.94 25.11 3.87
CA GLU A 477 20.99 26.09 3.61
C GLU A 477 22.25 25.37 3.15
N CYS A 478 22.66 25.60 1.92
CA CYS A 478 23.85 24.96 1.36
C CYS A 478 25.12 25.50 2.05
N ARG A 479 25.91 24.58 2.59
CA ARG A 479 27.17 24.91 3.27
C ARG A 479 28.27 25.38 2.32
N HIS A 480 28.12 25.13 1.02
CA HIS A 480 29.09 25.56 0.02
C HIS A 480 28.73 26.91 -0.59
N CYS A 481 27.56 27.02 -1.25
CA CYS A 481 27.19 28.24 -1.98
C CYS A 481 26.23 29.18 -1.24
N GLY A 482 25.74 28.79 -0.05
CA GLY A 482 24.81 29.62 0.73
C GLY A 482 23.37 29.65 0.20
N TYR A 483 23.00 28.86 -0.81
CA TYR A 483 21.62 28.75 -1.30
C TYR A 483 20.66 28.34 -0.16
N LYS A 484 19.52 29.05 -0.04
CA LYS A 484 18.52 28.84 1.02
C LYS A 484 17.17 28.52 0.41
N ALA A 485 16.47 27.54 0.99
CA ALA A 485 15.12 27.15 0.60
C ALA A 485 14.38 26.47 1.79
N GLN A 486 13.09 26.23 1.62
CA GLN A 486 12.36 25.30 2.46
C GLN A 486 12.78 23.87 2.06
N ALA A 487 13.05 23.00 3.05
CA ALA A 487 13.73 21.72 2.82
C ALA A 487 12.92 20.75 1.93
N ASP A 488 11.59 20.72 2.08
CA ASP A 488 10.73 19.81 1.32
C ASP A 488 10.46 20.37 -0.09
N GLN A 489 10.40 21.72 -0.25
CA GLN A 489 10.41 22.36 -1.58
C GLN A 489 11.72 22.07 -2.31
N ASN A 490 12.86 22.17 -1.64
CA ASN A 490 14.16 21.78 -2.20
C ASN A 490 14.19 20.32 -2.60
N GLY A 491 13.58 19.45 -1.79
CA GLY A 491 13.40 18.03 -2.12
C GLY A 491 12.62 17.84 -3.41
N ALA A 492 11.46 18.49 -3.53
CA ALA A 492 10.61 18.44 -4.73
C ALA A 492 11.32 19.00 -5.98
N LEU A 493 12.03 20.13 -5.84
CA LEU A 493 12.82 20.71 -6.94
C LEU A 493 13.91 19.72 -7.43
N ASN A 494 14.61 19.08 -6.51
CA ASN A 494 15.61 18.07 -6.88
C ASN A 494 14.98 16.84 -7.55
N LEU A 495 13.74 16.45 -7.20
CA LEU A 495 13.02 15.40 -7.93
C LEU A 495 12.70 15.83 -9.36
N LEU A 496 12.30 17.09 -9.58
CA LEU A 496 12.04 17.64 -10.91
C LEU A 496 13.31 17.65 -11.77
N LEU A 497 14.45 18.09 -11.20
CA LEU A 497 15.75 18.04 -11.88
C LEU A 497 16.12 16.60 -12.29
N ARG A 498 15.90 15.62 -11.43
CA ARG A 498 16.20 14.20 -11.72
C ARG A 498 15.30 13.59 -12.80
N VAL A 499 14.07 14.10 -12.97
CA VAL A 499 13.22 13.67 -14.09
C VAL A 499 13.83 14.07 -15.42
N ASN A 500 14.34 15.30 -15.52
CA ASN A 500 14.94 15.82 -16.73
C ASN A 500 16.29 15.20 -17.07
N ASP A 501 16.95 14.58 -16.09
CA ASP A 501 18.32 14.09 -16.20
C ASP A 501 18.37 12.59 -16.52
N PRO A 502 18.89 12.18 -17.70
CA PRO A 502 18.91 10.80 -18.15
C PRO A 502 19.85 9.89 -17.32
N GLU A 503 20.81 10.44 -16.57
CA GLU A 503 21.69 9.63 -15.72
C GLU A 503 20.97 9.08 -14.48
N TYR A 504 19.88 9.72 -14.02
CA TYR A 504 19.06 9.19 -12.95
C TYR A 504 18.09 8.15 -13.47
N ARG A 505 18.26 6.90 -13.02
CA ARG A 505 17.36 5.77 -13.32
C ARG A 505 16.52 5.43 -12.10
N ARG A 506 15.29 4.96 -12.29
CA ARG A 506 14.31 4.68 -11.22
C ARG A 506 14.88 3.83 -10.06
N TYR A 507 15.67 2.82 -10.33
CA TYR A 507 16.13 1.85 -9.32
C TYR A 507 17.58 2.06 -8.90
N MET A 508 18.11 3.26 -8.99
CA MET A 508 19.47 3.54 -8.54
C MET A 508 19.61 3.31 -7.04
N THR A 509 20.72 2.69 -6.63
CA THR A 509 21.09 2.55 -5.22
C THR A 509 21.53 3.90 -4.64
N LYS A 510 21.46 4.03 -3.31
CA LYS A 510 21.96 5.24 -2.64
C LYS A 510 23.41 5.54 -2.94
N GLU A 511 24.24 4.50 -3.02
CA GLU A 511 25.66 4.58 -3.33
C GLU A 511 25.88 5.09 -4.76
N ALA A 512 25.07 4.62 -5.72
CA ALA A 512 25.15 5.07 -7.11
C ALA A 512 24.74 6.55 -7.23
N VAL A 513 23.66 6.97 -6.57
CA VAL A 513 23.24 8.38 -6.52
C VAL A 513 24.34 9.24 -5.88
N LYS A 514 24.90 8.80 -4.74
CA LYS A 514 25.97 9.54 -4.06
C LYS A 514 27.20 9.71 -4.94
N LYS A 515 27.61 8.66 -5.66
CA LYS A 515 28.75 8.69 -6.59
C LYS A 515 28.51 9.68 -7.74
N LEU A 516 27.30 9.65 -8.32
CA LEU A 516 26.93 10.55 -9.42
C LEU A 516 26.95 12.01 -8.96
N GLU A 517 26.26 12.33 -7.87
CA GLU A 517 26.17 13.70 -7.32
C GLU A 517 27.54 14.22 -6.91
N ARG A 518 28.37 13.39 -6.28
CA ARG A 518 29.73 13.77 -5.91
C ARG A 518 30.61 14.08 -7.11
N GLY A 519 30.60 13.24 -8.15
CA GLY A 519 31.37 13.48 -9.37
C GLY A 519 30.97 14.78 -10.07
N ARG A 520 29.66 15.10 -10.08
CA ARG A 520 29.14 16.36 -10.64
C ARG A 520 29.56 17.59 -9.81
N TYR A 521 29.50 17.47 -8.48
CA TYR A 521 29.97 18.52 -7.59
C TYR A 521 31.46 18.80 -7.77
N GLU A 522 32.29 17.75 -7.86
CA GLU A 522 33.75 17.88 -8.11
C GLU A 522 34.01 18.53 -9.49
N ALA A 523 33.26 18.15 -10.53
CA ALA A 523 33.37 18.76 -11.85
C ALA A 523 32.93 20.25 -11.83
N TRP A 524 31.86 20.57 -11.08
CA TRP A 524 31.39 21.95 -10.91
C TRP A 524 32.46 22.83 -10.18
N CYS A 525 33.08 22.33 -9.10
CA CYS A 525 34.17 23.03 -8.41
C CYS A 525 35.36 23.28 -9.36
N LYS A 526 35.76 22.23 -10.11
CA LYS A 526 36.86 22.34 -11.09
C LYS A 526 36.60 23.42 -12.15
N SER A 527 35.37 23.48 -12.67
CA SER A 527 35.01 24.52 -13.66
C SER A 527 35.09 25.96 -13.14
N ARG A 528 35.06 26.13 -11.81
CA ARG A 528 35.13 27.42 -11.13
C ARG A 528 36.46 27.68 -10.41
N GLN A 529 37.41 26.76 -10.53
CA GLN A 529 38.70 26.82 -9.82
C GLN A 529 38.51 26.88 -8.29
N GLU A 530 37.43 26.25 -7.77
CA GLU A 530 37.14 26.14 -6.34
C GLU A 530 37.57 24.76 -5.81
N GLU A 531 38.06 24.67 -4.58
CA GLU A 531 38.35 23.39 -3.96
C GLU A 531 37.05 22.72 -3.46
N PRO A 532 36.84 21.41 -3.77
CA PRO A 532 35.67 20.72 -3.26
C PRO A 532 35.76 20.50 -1.74
N ILE A 533 34.66 20.78 -1.03
CA ILE A 533 34.56 20.50 0.39
C ILE A 533 34.60 18.99 0.62
N MET A 534 35.63 18.52 1.34
CA MET A 534 35.76 17.12 1.72
C MET A 534 34.74 16.77 2.80
N GLU A 535 33.99 15.68 2.62
CA GLU A 535 33.13 15.13 3.69
C GLU A 535 34.01 14.81 4.92
N THR A 536 33.80 15.53 6.02
CA THR A 536 34.37 15.12 7.30
C THR A 536 33.77 13.77 7.68
N SER A 537 34.60 12.74 7.74
CA SER A 537 34.19 11.38 8.10
C SER A 537 33.58 11.38 9.51
N ASN A 538 32.25 11.35 9.58
CA ASN A 538 31.45 11.45 10.81
C ASN A 538 31.53 10.18 11.68
N LYS A 539 32.71 9.54 11.79
CA LYS A 539 32.95 8.42 12.73
C LYS A 539 33.02 8.85 14.20
N LYS A 540 33.19 10.16 14.50
CA LYS A 540 33.35 10.65 15.88
C LYS A 540 32.05 11.11 16.57
N ARG A 541 30.91 11.31 15.86
CA ARG A 541 29.66 11.78 16.51
C ARG A 541 28.75 10.67 17.06
N LEU A 542 28.96 9.41 16.66
CA LEU A 542 28.15 8.27 17.15
C LEU A 542 28.57 7.79 18.56
N LYS A 543 29.72 8.24 19.11
CA LYS A 543 30.17 7.87 20.47
C LYS A 543 29.80 8.88 21.57
N LYS A 544 29.16 10.03 21.26
CA LYS A 544 28.72 11.02 22.26
C LYS A 544 27.21 11.08 22.49
N ALA A 545 26.44 10.18 21.88
CA ALA A 545 24.97 10.08 22.04
C ALA A 545 24.52 8.66 22.44
N ALA A 546 25.43 7.89 23.05
CA ALA A 546 25.14 6.62 23.72
C ALA A 546 25.09 6.84 25.23
#